data_b92e54579be7219fa37752ad5a543395
#
_entry.id   b92e54579be7219fa37752ad5a543395
#
_cell.length_a   1.000
_cell.length_b   1.000
_cell.length_c   1.000
_cell.angle_alpha   90.00
_cell.angle_beta   90.00
_cell.angle_gamma   90.00
#
_symmetry.space_group_name_H-M   'P 1'
#
loop_
_entity.id
_entity.type
_entity.pdbx_description
1 polymer ?
#
loop_
_entity_poly.entity_id
_entity_poly.type
_entity_poly.pdbx_seq_one_letter_code
_entity_poly.pdbx_strand_id
1 'polypeptide(L)'
;RLEAEGYQVTAVESAEKALAKAREEFFNLAITDLKLGSTDGIELMENLLLINPDMPVIILTAYGTIENAVQAVKKGAYSYLTKPFDHKELSLQIRNALEKQRLMSQIRDLEMIIQDKYNISNIVGKSEKMKKVFEQIGQVAKTDFTVYIYGESGTGKELVAKAIHCNSLRAARPFVAINCGALPETLLESELFGHVKGAFTDAHQAKKGLFAQADKGTIFLDDIAEAPPSLQIKLLRVLQEQEIRPIGSDITQKVDVRVIVATNKDLAKEVQEGRFREDLFYRIHVIPIYLPPLRERKEDIPLLADYFLKKYSQGLNKKIEGISAEAMRKMMLYDWPGNVRELENKIECAVALCKKPIITPEDIFLAADNREEQIKALEEARLEFEKEYLINLLKINKGHVARAARMAKRQRSDLYYLIKKYNINPADYR
;
A
#
# COMPACT_ATOMS: atom_id res chain seq x y z
N ARG A 1 26.77 32.80 -26.50
CA ARG A 1 27.33 31.44 -26.65
C ARG A 1 26.32 30.39 -26.22
N LEU A 2 25.68 30.56 -25.07
CA LEU A 2 24.62 29.62 -24.61
C LEU A 2 23.44 29.58 -25.58
N GLU A 3 23.07 30.70 -26.18
CA GLU A 3 22.04 30.74 -27.23
C GLU A 3 22.45 29.92 -28.47
N ALA A 4 23.76 29.93 -28.81
CA ALA A 4 24.29 29.10 -29.90
C ALA A 4 24.26 27.60 -29.59
N GLU A 5 24.15 27.21 -28.31
CA GLU A 5 23.93 25.84 -27.84
C GLU A 5 22.44 25.47 -27.73
N GLY A 6 21.55 26.39 -28.11
CA GLY A 6 20.08 26.16 -28.14
C GLY A 6 19.35 26.52 -26.87
N TYR A 7 19.95 27.20 -25.92
CA TYR A 7 19.29 27.68 -24.72
C TYR A 7 18.59 29.02 -24.95
N GLN A 8 17.43 29.25 -24.37
CA GLN A 8 16.82 30.56 -24.22
C GLN A 8 17.49 31.28 -23.05
N VAL A 9 18.08 32.46 -23.29
CA VAL A 9 18.83 33.18 -22.26
C VAL A 9 18.20 34.53 -21.99
N THR A 10 17.84 34.80 -20.75
CA THR A 10 17.40 36.12 -20.28
C THR A 10 18.50 36.70 -19.40
N ALA A 11 19.18 37.73 -19.87
CA ALA A 11 20.23 38.42 -19.12
C ALA A 11 19.65 39.63 -18.38
N VAL A 12 20.01 39.82 -17.13
CA VAL A 12 19.61 40.91 -16.27
C VAL A 12 20.81 41.51 -15.53
N GLU A 13 20.77 42.78 -15.22
CA GLU A 13 21.92 43.52 -14.69
C GLU A 13 21.93 43.61 -13.14
N SER A 14 20.82 43.34 -12.48
CA SER A 14 20.72 43.43 -11.00
C SER A 14 19.92 42.30 -10.38
N ALA A 15 20.12 42.07 -9.09
CA ALA A 15 19.42 41.07 -8.32
C ALA A 15 17.90 41.34 -8.27
N GLU A 16 17.48 42.60 -8.15
CA GLU A 16 16.06 42.98 -8.12
C GLU A 16 15.37 42.62 -9.45
N LYS A 17 16.03 42.92 -10.60
CA LYS A 17 15.50 42.57 -11.91
C LYS A 17 15.44 41.05 -12.11
N ALA A 18 16.42 40.31 -11.58
CA ALA A 18 16.43 38.84 -11.62
C ALA A 18 15.25 38.27 -10.85
N LEU A 19 14.99 38.76 -9.62
CA LEU A 19 13.86 38.33 -8.80
C LEU A 19 12.50 38.69 -9.40
N ALA A 20 12.39 39.91 -10.01
CA ALA A 20 11.18 40.32 -10.72
C ALA A 20 10.88 39.34 -11.87
N LYS A 21 11.88 39.05 -12.71
CA LYS A 21 11.73 38.12 -13.82
C LYS A 21 11.43 36.70 -13.37
N ALA A 22 12.06 36.20 -12.31
CA ALA A 22 11.81 34.87 -11.78
C ALA A 22 10.37 34.67 -11.18
N ARG A 23 9.70 35.78 -10.83
CA ARG A 23 8.29 35.79 -10.41
C ARG A 23 7.31 35.80 -11.59
N GLU A 24 7.72 36.40 -12.73
CA GLU A 24 6.90 36.54 -13.93
C GLU A 24 6.99 35.30 -14.84
N GLU A 25 8.19 34.73 -14.95
CA GLU A 25 8.51 33.64 -15.88
C GLU A 25 9.19 32.47 -15.18
N PHE A 26 9.01 31.28 -15.74
CA PHE A 26 9.67 30.07 -15.22
C PHE A 26 11.06 29.91 -15.86
N PHE A 27 12.07 29.72 -15.03
CA PHE A 27 13.44 29.44 -15.45
C PHE A 27 13.91 28.10 -15.01
N ASN A 28 14.58 27.35 -15.89
CA ASN A 28 15.10 26.02 -15.59
C ASN A 28 16.46 26.07 -14.86
N LEU A 29 17.21 27.19 -14.97
CA LEU A 29 18.53 27.35 -14.35
C LEU A 29 18.84 28.83 -14.20
N ALA A 30 19.52 29.19 -13.12
CA ALA A 30 20.09 30.52 -12.96
C ALA A 30 21.62 30.47 -12.88
N ILE A 31 22.27 31.48 -13.49
CA ILE A 31 23.70 31.70 -13.37
C ILE A 31 23.90 33.11 -12.82
N THR A 32 24.65 33.24 -11.74
CA THR A 32 24.88 34.53 -11.10
C THR A 32 26.36 34.74 -10.73
N ASP A 33 26.82 35.96 -10.78
CA ASP A 33 28.10 36.31 -10.15
C ASP A 33 27.96 36.28 -8.61
N LEU A 34 29.02 35.91 -7.89
CA LEU A 34 29.07 35.99 -6.45
C LEU A 34 28.87 37.41 -5.93
N LYS A 35 29.43 38.42 -6.64
CA LYS A 35 29.28 39.84 -6.34
C LYS A 35 28.49 40.56 -7.41
N LEU A 36 27.30 41.03 -7.07
CA LEU A 36 26.38 41.77 -7.94
C LEU A 36 26.25 43.22 -7.42
N GLY A 37 27.30 44.01 -7.55
CA GLY A 37 27.31 45.38 -7.04
C GLY A 37 27.14 45.44 -5.52
N SER A 38 25.95 45.86 -5.04
CA SER A 38 25.63 45.96 -3.62
C SER A 38 25.05 44.66 -3.02
N THR A 39 24.65 43.70 -3.84
CA THR A 39 23.98 42.45 -3.40
C THR A 39 24.94 41.25 -3.53
N ASP A 40 24.90 40.32 -2.57
CA ASP A 40 25.63 39.06 -2.64
C ASP A 40 24.86 38.07 -3.55
N GLY A 41 25.58 37.42 -4.48
CA GLY A 41 25.00 36.37 -5.34
C GLY A 41 24.46 35.16 -4.56
N ILE A 42 24.95 34.92 -3.35
CA ILE A 42 24.39 33.91 -2.48
C ILE A 42 23.01 34.35 -1.95
N GLU A 43 22.85 35.59 -1.57
CA GLU A 43 21.54 36.13 -1.14
C GLU A 43 20.52 36.11 -2.29
N LEU A 44 20.95 36.46 -3.51
CA LEU A 44 20.10 36.29 -4.70
C LEU A 44 19.68 34.82 -4.89
N MET A 45 20.61 33.90 -4.79
CA MET A 45 20.34 32.48 -4.92
C MET A 45 19.30 32.01 -3.89
N GLU A 46 19.47 32.34 -2.60
CA GLU A 46 18.54 31.98 -1.53
C GLU A 46 17.12 32.52 -1.86
N ASN A 47 16.99 33.74 -2.36
CA ASN A 47 15.70 34.28 -2.76
C ASN A 47 15.12 33.62 -4.02
N LEU A 48 15.93 33.24 -4.99
CA LEU A 48 15.50 32.50 -6.17
C LEU A 48 15.01 31.12 -5.82
N LEU A 49 15.67 30.42 -4.85
CA LEU A 49 15.24 29.13 -4.35
C LEU A 49 13.96 29.19 -3.52
N LEU A 50 13.62 30.33 -2.91
CA LEU A 50 12.30 30.54 -2.30
C LEU A 50 11.18 30.64 -3.33
N ILE A 51 11.47 31.20 -4.55
CA ILE A 51 10.49 31.27 -5.63
C ILE A 51 10.36 29.92 -6.35
N ASN A 52 11.48 29.29 -6.67
CA ASN A 52 11.53 27.98 -7.31
C ASN A 52 12.59 27.10 -6.63
N PRO A 53 12.19 26.25 -5.67
CA PRO A 53 13.10 25.41 -4.90
C PRO A 53 13.93 24.41 -5.74
N ASP A 54 13.47 24.10 -6.95
CA ASP A 54 14.11 23.12 -7.83
C ASP A 54 15.00 23.73 -8.89
N MET A 55 15.09 25.05 -8.94
CA MET A 55 15.93 25.75 -9.93
C MET A 55 17.41 25.64 -9.52
N PRO A 56 18.24 24.94 -10.29
CA PRO A 56 19.65 24.89 -10.00
C PRO A 56 20.29 26.28 -10.25
N VAL A 57 21.11 26.69 -9.29
CA VAL A 57 21.85 27.98 -9.40
C VAL A 57 23.35 27.70 -9.47
N ILE A 58 23.98 28.19 -10.51
CA ILE A 58 25.46 28.16 -10.69
C ILE A 58 26.02 29.51 -10.33
N ILE A 59 26.98 29.54 -9.39
CA ILE A 59 27.64 30.78 -8.94
C ILE A 59 28.99 30.93 -9.64
N LEU A 60 29.22 32.10 -10.25
CA LEU A 60 30.49 32.47 -10.85
C LEU A 60 31.25 33.44 -9.92
N THR A 61 32.56 33.30 -9.82
CA THR A 61 33.36 34.20 -8.96
C THR A 61 34.76 34.50 -9.54
N ALA A 62 35.23 35.71 -9.32
CA ALA A 62 36.60 36.09 -9.64
C ALA A 62 37.63 35.70 -8.54
N TYR A 63 37.15 35.43 -7.30
CA TYR A 63 37.98 35.10 -6.15
C TYR A 63 37.53 33.75 -5.56
N GLY A 64 38.16 32.68 -6.04
CA GLY A 64 37.83 31.31 -5.57
C GLY A 64 38.68 30.93 -4.39
N THR A 65 38.21 31.16 -3.14
CA THR A 65 38.70 30.40 -2.02
C THR A 65 37.87 29.15 -1.86
N ILE A 66 38.47 28.03 -1.46
CA ILE A 66 37.81 26.78 -1.21
C ILE A 66 36.68 26.97 -0.19
N GLU A 67 36.85 27.87 0.77
CA GLU A 67 35.87 28.17 1.81
C GLU A 67 34.59 28.80 1.23
N ASN A 68 34.68 29.73 0.29
CA ASN A 68 33.52 30.38 -0.37
C ASN A 68 32.73 29.36 -1.23
N ALA A 69 33.46 28.50 -1.95
CA ALA A 69 32.84 27.43 -2.73
C ALA A 69 32.04 26.46 -1.85
N VAL A 70 32.65 26.03 -0.74
CA VAL A 70 31.98 25.12 0.23
C VAL A 70 30.76 25.79 0.88
N GLN A 71 30.85 27.08 1.21
CA GLN A 71 29.69 27.82 1.77
C GLN A 71 28.55 27.96 0.76
N ALA A 72 28.83 28.30 -0.50
CA ALA A 72 27.83 28.41 -1.54
C ALA A 72 27.07 27.08 -1.76
N VAL A 73 27.80 25.95 -1.82
CA VAL A 73 27.19 24.62 -1.96
C VAL A 73 26.38 24.23 -0.71
N LYS A 74 26.87 24.52 0.50
CA LYS A 74 26.12 24.29 1.75
C LYS A 74 24.82 25.09 1.83
N LYS A 75 24.75 26.25 1.19
CA LYS A 75 23.59 27.15 1.12
C LYS A 75 22.65 26.83 -0.05
N GLY A 76 22.94 25.81 -0.86
CA GLY A 76 22.06 25.31 -1.89
C GLY A 76 22.49 25.59 -3.33
N ALA A 77 23.68 26.14 -3.58
CA ALA A 77 24.21 26.28 -4.94
C ALA A 77 24.37 24.88 -5.57
N TYR A 78 23.95 24.74 -6.82
CA TYR A 78 24.18 23.52 -7.59
C TYR A 78 25.68 23.32 -7.87
N SER A 79 26.32 24.38 -8.33
CA SER A 79 27.76 24.40 -8.66
C SER A 79 28.33 25.79 -8.51
N TYR A 80 29.64 25.84 -8.49
CA TYR A 80 30.43 27.04 -8.33
C TYR A 80 31.61 26.98 -9.29
N LEU A 81 31.85 28.08 -10.06
CA LEU A 81 32.91 28.16 -11.05
C LEU A 81 33.78 29.44 -10.85
N THR A 82 35.08 29.27 -10.92
CA THR A 82 36.04 30.39 -10.80
C THR A 82 36.37 31.00 -12.15
N LYS A 83 36.32 32.32 -12.24
CA LYS A 83 36.78 33.07 -13.42
C LYS A 83 38.31 33.20 -13.44
N PRO A 84 39.01 32.99 -14.58
CA PRO A 84 38.46 32.57 -15.86
C PRO A 84 38.14 31.07 -15.90
N PHE A 85 36.96 30.69 -16.42
CA PHE A 85 36.54 29.30 -16.60
C PHE A 85 36.53 28.90 -18.08
N ASP A 86 36.71 27.58 -18.32
CA ASP A 86 36.51 27.04 -19.67
C ASP A 86 35.01 26.98 -20.00
N HIS A 87 34.65 27.42 -21.18
CA HIS A 87 33.27 27.36 -21.67
C HIS A 87 32.73 25.91 -21.66
N LYS A 88 33.57 24.92 -21.95
CA LYS A 88 33.20 23.50 -21.90
C LYS A 88 32.83 23.05 -20.50
N GLU A 89 33.51 23.56 -19.47
CA GLU A 89 33.21 23.28 -18.07
C GLU A 89 31.86 23.87 -17.68
N LEU A 90 31.58 25.13 -18.02
CA LEU A 90 30.26 25.73 -17.76
C LEU A 90 29.15 24.99 -18.49
N SER A 91 29.31 24.69 -19.79
CA SER A 91 28.29 23.92 -20.55
C SER A 91 28.04 22.52 -19.97
N LEU A 92 29.07 21.86 -19.48
CA LEU A 92 28.93 20.58 -18.80
C LEU A 92 28.12 20.72 -17.50
N GLN A 93 28.43 21.74 -16.68
CA GLN A 93 27.70 22.00 -15.43
C GLN A 93 26.23 22.33 -15.69
N ILE A 94 25.95 23.16 -16.70
CA ILE A 94 24.58 23.50 -17.11
C ILE A 94 23.81 22.22 -17.51
N ARG A 95 24.40 21.40 -18.38
CA ARG A 95 23.77 20.17 -18.85
C ARG A 95 23.43 19.21 -17.68
N ASN A 96 24.38 18.98 -16.81
CA ASN A 96 24.20 18.13 -15.64
C ASN A 96 23.14 18.70 -14.67
N ALA A 97 23.13 20.04 -14.50
CA ALA A 97 22.13 20.72 -13.65
C ALA A 97 20.72 20.57 -14.20
N LEU A 98 20.54 20.79 -15.50
CA LEU A 98 19.25 20.66 -16.19
C LEU A 98 18.77 19.20 -16.23
N GLU A 99 19.68 18.25 -16.44
CA GLU A 99 19.33 16.81 -16.38
C GLU A 99 18.86 16.42 -14.98
N LYS A 100 19.58 16.84 -13.95
CA LYS A 100 19.16 16.58 -12.55
C LYS A 100 17.79 17.19 -12.27
N GLN A 101 17.54 18.44 -12.67
CA GLN A 101 16.26 19.11 -12.49
C GLN A 101 15.13 18.35 -13.21
N ARG A 102 15.38 17.95 -14.48
CA ARG A 102 14.41 17.17 -15.26
C ARG A 102 14.04 15.85 -14.58
N LEU A 103 15.05 15.12 -14.07
CA LEU A 103 14.81 13.87 -13.35
C LEU A 103 14.01 14.10 -12.06
N MET A 104 14.32 15.16 -11.30
CA MET A 104 13.58 15.52 -10.10
C MET A 104 12.13 15.90 -10.39
N SER A 105 11.89 16.66 -11.47
CA SER A 105 10.53 16.98 -11.91
C SER A 105 9.75 15.71 -12.31
N GLN A 106 10.36 14.81 -13.07
CA GLN A 106 9.74 13.54 -13.45
C GLN A 106 9.40 12.66 -12.24
N ILE A 107 10.30 12.62 -11.26
CA ILE A 107 10.03 11.88 -9.99
C ILE A 107 8.82 12.50 -9.29
N ARG A 108 8.74 13.82 -9.18
CA ARG A 108 7.63 14.52 -8.55
C ARG A 108 6.29 14.28 -9.26
N ASP A 109 6.29 14.36 -10.59
CA ASP A 109 5.10 14.08 -11.39
C ASP A 109 4.61 12.65 -11.19
N LEU A 110 5.54 11.67 -11.13
CA LEU A 110 5.22 10.29 -10.84
C LEU A 110 4.70 10.11 -9.40
N GLU A 111 5.29 10.80 -8.42
CA GLU A 111 4.82 10.79 -7.03
C GLU A 111 3.41 11.38 -6.91
N MET A 112 3.10 12.48 -7.60
CA MET A 112 1.74 13.05 -7.65
C MET A 112 0.74 12.08 -8.27
N ILE A 113 1.08 11.43 -9.38
CA ILE A 113 0.22 10.42 -10.02
C ILE A 113 -0.03 9.24 -9.05
N ILE A 114 0.99 8.79 -8.33
CA ILE A 114 0.87 7.73 -7.35
C ILE A 114 -0.01 8.18 -6.16
N GLN A 115 0.21 9.37 -5.62
CA GLN A 115 -0.60 9.91 -4.54
C GLN A 115 -2.07 10.04 -4.94
N ASP A 116 -2.33 10.58 -6.14
CA ASP A 116 -3.71 10.70 -6.65
C ASP A 116 -4.33 9.30 -6.83
N LYS A 117 -3.62 8.36 -7.42
CA LYS A 117 -4.11 6.99 -7.65
C LYS A 117 -4.51 6.27 -6.37
N TYR A 118 -3.79 6.47 -5.27
CA TYR A 118 -4.03 5.81 -3.98
C TYR A 118 -4.67 6.72 -2.93
N ASN A 119 -5.23 7.86 -3.34
CA ASN A 119 -6.05 8.68 -2.46
C ASN A 119 -7.29 7.88 -2.02
N ILE A 120 -7.72 8.09 -0.76
CA ILE A 120 -8.92 7.44 -0.19
C ILE A 120 -10.15 7.67 -1.09
N SER A 121 -10.28 8.86 -1.69
CA SER A 121 -11.38 9.22 -2.60
C SER A 121 -11.43 8.35 -3.86
N ASN A 122 -10.33 7.72 -4.24
CA ASN A 122 -10.21 6.90 -5.45
C ASN A 122 -10.38 5.39 -5.19
N ILE A 123 -10.51 5.00 -3.91
CA ILE A 123 -10.89 3.62 -3.57
C ILE A 123 -12.39 3.43 -3.83
N VAL A 124 -12.72 2.52 -4.74
CA VAL A 124 -14.09 2.26 -5.14
C VAL A 124 -14.86 1.54 -4.04
N GLY A 125 -15.89 2.18 -3.50
CA GLY A 125 -16.79 1.62 -2.48
C GLY A 125 -17.75 2.68 -1.95
N LYS A 126 -19.03 2.30 -1.77
CA LYS A 126 -20.09 3.18 -1.24
C LYS A 126 -20.83 2.57 -0.04
N SER A 127 -20.59 1.29 0.22
CA SER A 127 -21.25 0.58 1.32
C SER A 127 -20.91 1.20 2.68
N GLU A 128 -21.84 1.12 3.62
CA GLU A 128 -21.63 1.65 4.98
C GLU A 128 -20.43 1.00 5.69
N LYS A 129 -20.15 -0.27 5.40
CA LYS A 129 -18.97 -0.96 5.92
C LYS A 129 -17.68 -0.35 5.37
N MET A 130 -17.62 -0.03 4.07
CA MET A 130 -16.45 0.62 3.47
C MET A 130 -16.29 2.07 3.91
N LYS A 131 -17.37 2.82 4.11
CA LYS A 131 -17.28 4.19 4.66
C LYS A 131 -16.59 4.20 6.02
N LYS A 132 -16.93 3.27 6.92
CA LYS A 132 -16.25 3.13 8.22
C LYS A 132 -14.76 2.84 8.06
N VAL A 133 -14.40 1.98 7.08
CA VAL A 133 -12.99 1.71 6.76
C VAL A 133 -12.30 2.99 6.28
N PHE A 134 -12.93 3.78 5.40
CA PHE A 134 -12.35 5.05 4.92
C PHE A 134 -12.16 6.08 6.04
N GLU A 135 -13.11 6.19 6.95
CA GLU A 135 -12.99 7.05 8.13
C GLU A 135 -11.80 6.61 9.01
N GLN A 136 -11.67 5.30 9.27
CA GLN A 136 -10.53 4.76 10.02
C GLN A 136 -9.20 5.04 9.31
N ILE A 137 -9.11 4.86 7.99
CA ILE A 137 -7.91 5.18 7.21
C ILE A 137 -7.55 6.65 7.39
N GLY A 138 -8.53 7.57 7.25
CA GLY A 138 -8.30 9.01 7.40
C GLY A 138 -7.79 9.41 8.79
N GLN A 139 -8.28 8.77 9.85
CA GLN A 139 -7.82 9.00 11.23
C GLN A 139 -6.41 8.45 11.46
N VAL A 140 -6.17 7.20 11.05
CA VAL A 140 -4.92 6.48 11.29
C VAL A 140 -3.78 7.02 10.43
N ALA A 141 -4.06 7.50 9.22
CA ALA A 141 -3.05 8.03 8.32
C ALA A 141 -2.18 9.12 8.98
N LYS A 142 -2.78 9.95 9.83
CA LYS A 142 -2.11 11.08 10.53
C LYS A 142 -1.24 10.65 11.72
N THR A 143 -1.18 9.37 12.04
CA THR A 143 -0.41 8.82 13.16
C THR A 143 0.72 7.93 12.67
N ASP A 144 1.73 7.68 13.51
CA ASP A 144 2.82 6.74 13.22
C ASP A 144 2.61 5.36 13.87
N PHE A 145 1.42 5.11 14.43
CA PHE A 145 1.13 3.81 15.04
C PHE A 145 1.15 2.68 14.02
N THR A 146 1.49 1.48 14.51
CA THR A 146 1.38 0.24 13.73
C THR A 146 -0.08 -0.04 13.38
N VAL A 147 -0.34 -0.33 12.11
CA VAL A 147 -1.68 -0.66 11.62
C VAL A 147 -1.74 -2.13 11.26
N TYR A 148 -2.77 -2.81 11.75
CA TYR A 148 -3.08 -4.19 11.45
C TYR A 148 -4.30 -4.29 10.54
N ILE A 149 -4.12 -4.78 9.32
CA ILE A 149 -5.17 -4.93 8.33
C ILE A 149 -5.57 -6.41 8.24
N TYR A 150 -6.81 -6.71 8.60
CA TYR A 150 -7.37 -8.05 8.50
C TYR A 150 -8.46 -8.13 7.45
N GLY A 151 -8.44 -9.19 6.66
CA GLY A 151 -9.47 -9.46 5.67
C GLY A 151 -9.11 -10.61 4.75
N GLU A 152 -10.11 -11.23 4.16
CA GLU A 152 -9.92 -12.35 3.24
C GLU A 152 -8.99 -12.00 2.06
N SER A 153 -8.46 -13.02 1.40
CA SER A 153 -7.66 -12.81 0.18
C SER A 153 -8.48 -12.07 -0.88
N GLY A 154 -7.84 -11.12 -1.58
CA GLY A 154 -8.48 -10.35 -2.64
C GLY A 154 -9.43 -9.24 -2.18
N THR A 155 -9.53 -8.90 -0.90
CA THR A 155 -10.37 -7.79 -0.39
C THR A 155 -9.79 -6.40 -0.64
N GLY A 156 -8.49 -6.28 -0.95
CA GLY A 156 -7.80 -5.02 -1.22
C GLY A 156 -6.90 -4.52 -0.08
N LYS A 157 -6.36 -5.40 0.77
CA LYS A 157 -5.48 -5.05 1.91
C LYS A 157 -4.29 -4.16 1.51
N GLU A 158 -3.61 -4.51 0.41
CA GLU A 158 -2.49 -3.71 -0.11
C GLU A 158 -2.92 -2.30 -0.55
N LEU A 159 -4.09 -2.18 -1.18
CA LEU A 159 -4.64 -0.89 -1.58
C LEU A 159 -4.90 0.01 -0.37
N VAL A 160 -5.44 -0.57 0.71
CA VAL A 160 -5.66 0.13 1.99
C VAL A 160 -4.33 0.55 2.61
N ALA A 161 -3.30 -0.31 2.62
CA ALA A 161 -1.98 0.03 3.12
C ALA A 161 -1.36 1.21 2.35
N LYS A 162 -1.45 1.21 1.02
CA LYS A 162 -1.02 2.32 0.17
C LYS A 162 -1.81 3.60 0.44
N ALA A 163 -3.12 3.50 0.61
CA ALA A 163 -3.96 4.65 0.96
C ALA A 163 -3.58 5.26 2.31
N ILE A 164 -3.29 4.44 3.32
CA ILE A 164 -2.81 4.92 4.63
C ILE A 164 -1.49 5.68 4.47
N HIS A 165 -0.55 5.15 3.70
CA HIS A 165 0.74 5.78 3.45
C HIS A 165 0.58 7.10 2.68
N CYS A 166 -0.13 7.10 1.55
CA CYS A 166 -0.31 8.29 0.70
C CYS A 166 -1.05 9.45 1.39
N ASN A 167 -1.85 9.16 2.42
CA ASN A 167 -2.55 10.16 3.22
C ASN A 167 -1.84 10.46 4.56
N SER A 168 -0.60 9.99 4.76
CA SER A 168 0.19 10.16 5.98
C SER A 168 1.18 11.31 5.90
N LEU A 169 1.78 11.64 7.05
CA LEU A 169 2.91 12.59 7.11
C LEU A 169 4.17 12.08 6.39
N ARG A 170 4.19 10.79 6.03
CA ARG A 170 5.29 10.12 5.32
C ARG A 170 4.97 9.87 3.84
N ALA A 171 3.94 10.53 3.26
CA ALA A 171 3.48 10.31 1.89
C ALA A 171 4.57 10.52 0.82
N ALA A 172 5.49 11.48 1.05
CA ALA A 172 6.64 11.75 0.17
C ALA A 172 7.88 10.89 0.50
N ARG A 173 7.74 9.87 1.34
CA ARG A 173 8.82 8.97 1.76
C ARG A 173 8.63 7.59 1.15
N PRO A 174 9.65 6.71 1.18
CA PRO A 174 9.53 5.38 0.60
C PRO A 174 8.37 4.57 1.18
N PHE A 175 7.63 3.89 0.31
CA PHE A 175 6.71 2.81 0.66
C PHE A 175 7.28 1.49 0.15
N VAL A 176 7.68 0.64 1.07
CA VAL A 176 8.30 -0.66 0.76
C VAL A 176 7.35 -1.77 1.15
N ALA A 177 6.98 -2.62 0.19
CA ALA A 177 6.05 -3.73 0.42
C ALA A 177 6.76 -5.08 0.23
N ILE A 178 6.44 -6.05 1.08
CA ILE A 178 6.88 -7.43 0.94
C ILE A 178 5.77 -8.38 1.40
N ASN A 179 5.63 -9.51 0.71
CA ASN A 179 4.76 -10.60 1.13
C ASN A 179 5.60 -11.65 1.87
N CYS A 180 5.25 -11.92 3.13
CA CYS A 180 5.99 -12.84 4.01
C CYS A 180 5.82 -14.31 3.62
N GLY A 181 4.78 -14.66 2.87
CA GLY A 181 4.54 -16.03 2.38
C GLY A 181 5.14 -16.31 0.99
N ALA A 182 5.66 -15.28 0.29
CA ALA A 182 6.11 -15.44 -1.09
C ALA A 182 7.55 -15.96 -1.22
N LEU A 183 8.36 -15.93 -0.17
CA LEU A 183 9.79 -16.24 -0.19
C LEU A 183 10.14 -17.31 0.84
N PRO A 184 11.12 -18.18 0.56
CA PRO A 184 11.72 -19.04 1.56
C PRO A 184 12.30 -18.24 2.73
N GLU A 185 12.30 -18.81 3.94
CA GLU A 185 12.71 -18.17 5.20
C GLU A 185 14.07 -17.44 5.11
N THR A 186 15.09 -18.11 4.61
CA THR A 186 16.45 -17.56 4.50
C THR A 186 16.54 -16.35 3.57
N LEU A 187 15.79 -16.38 2.46
CA LEU A 187 15.70 -15.25 1.53
C LEU A 187 14.89 -14.11 2.12
N LEU A 188 13.78 -14.41 2.78
CA LEU A 188 12.93 -13.41 3.41
C LEU A 188 13.68 -12.62 4.48
N GLU A 189 14.47 -13.29 5.32
CA GLU A 189 15.34 -12.63 6.31
C GLU A 189 16.37 -11.72 5.65
N SER A 190 17.04 -12.23 4.60
CA SER A 190 18.03 -11.47 3.84
C SER A 190 17.43 -10.25 3.14
N GLU A 191 16.22 -10.37 2.57
CA GLU A 191 15.51 -9.23 1.99
C GLU A 191 15.16 -8.19 3.04
N LEU A 192 14.58 -8.59 4.17
CA LEU A 192 14.12 -7.66 5.19
C LEU A 192 15.25 -6.92 5.91
N PHE A 193 16.28 -7.65 6.37
CA PHE A 193 17.33 -7.09 7.21
C PHE A 193 18.63 -6.77 6.47
N GLY A 194 18.80 -7.32 5.25
CA GLY A 194 20.05 -7.24 4.50
C GLY A 194 21.12 -8.21 5.02
N HIS A 195 22.25 -8.24 4.36
CA HIS A 195 23.39 -9.07 4.73
C HIS A 195 24.71 -8.40 4.36
N VAL A 196 25.77 -8.75 5.10
CA VAL A 196 27.13 -8.39 4.75
C VAL A 196 27.75 -9.43 3.80
N LYS A 197 28.79 -9.04 3.07
CA LYS A 197 29.53 -9.97 2.22
C LYS A 197 30.04 -11.15 3.03
N GLY A 198 29.82 -12.37 2.56
CA GLY A 198 30.25 -13.61 3.23
C GLY A 198 29.31 -14.11 4.33
N ALA A 199 28.14 -13.52 4.53
CA ALA A 199 27.18 -13.94 5.55
C ALA A 199 26.64 -15.37 5.33
N PHE A 200 26.60 -15.85 4.08
CA PHE A 200 26.24 -17.21 3.67
C PHE A 200 26.95 -17.53 2.33
N THR A 201 26.87 -18.78 1.88
CA THR A 201 27.63 -19.29 0.72
C THR A 201 27.51 -18.45 -0.54
N ASP A 202 26.34 -17.87 -0.82
CA ASP A 202 26.06 -17.06 -2.01
C ASP A 202 26.11 -15.55 -1.77
N ALA A 203 26.52 -15.10 -0.58
CA ALA A 203 26.63 -13.68 -0.24
C ALA A 203 27.88 -13.02 -0.84
N HIS A 204 27.97 -12.93 -2.15
CA HIS A 204 29.13 -12.36 -2.88
C HIS A 204 29.26 -10.85 -2.67
N GLN A 205 28.19 -10.13 -2.41
CA GLN A 205 28.13 -8.68 -2.15
C GLN A 205 27.26 -8.40 -0.92
N ALA A 206 27.48 -7.26 -0.27
CA ALA A 206 26.60 -6.79 0.78
C ALA A 206 25.28 -6.27 0.16
N LYS A 207 24.14 -6.53 0.81
CA LYS A 207 22.81 -6.06 0.39
C LYS A 207 22.14 -5.27 1.49
N LYS A 208 21.63 -4.08 1.15
CA LYS A 208 20.83 -3.26 2.05
C LYS A 208 19.43 -3.86 2.19
N GLY A 209 18.97 -4.12 3.43
CA GLY A 209 17.66 -4.68 3.71
C GLY A 209 16.50 -3.72 3.48
N LEU A 210 15.28 -4.25 3.32
CA LEU A 210 14.06 -3.49 3.04
C LEU A 210 13.70 -2.54 4.19
N PHE A 211 13.95 -2.91 5.45
CA PHE A 211 13.78 -1.97 6.59
C PHE A 211 14.68 -0.74 6.46
N ALA A 212 15.94 -0.94 6.06
CA ALA A 212 16.86 0.17 5.86
C ALA A 212 16.50 0.99 4.60
N GLN A 213 15.86 0.39 3.58
CA GLN A 213 15.34 1.10 2.41
C GLN A 213 14.09 1.92 2.76
N ALA A 214 13.27 1.42 3.70
CA ALA A 214 12.06 2.09 4.19
C ALA A 214 12.34 3.16 5.25
N ASP A 215 13.60 3.45 5.56
CA ASP A 215 13.95 4.45 6.58
C ASP A 215 13.28 5.80 6.32
N LYS A 216 12.69 6.40 7.37
CA LYS A 216 11.82 7.59 7.34
C LYS A 216 10.50 7.41 6.60
N GLY A 217 10.24 6.24 6.02
CA GLY A 217 9.05 5.90 5.25
C GLY A 217 8.13 4.90 5.95
N THR A 218 7.54 4.02 5.14
CA THR A 218 6.59 2.99 5.59
C THR A 218 6.99 1.63 5.02
N ILE A 219 6.98 0.59 5.86
CA ILE A 219 7.07 -0.79 5.40
C ILE A 219 5.71 -1.47 5.53
N PHE A 220 5.31 -2.19 4.50
CA PHE A 220 4.10 -3.01 4.47
C PHE A 220 4.47 -4.49 4.41
N LEU A 221 4.07 -5.23 5.44
CA LEU A 221 4.29 -6.67 5.58
C LEU A 221 2.96 -7.39 5.30
N ASP A 222 2.82 -7.93 4.09
CA ASP A 222 1.62 -8.72 3.74
C ASP A 222 1.78 -10.17 4.18
N ASP A 223 0.65 -10.82 4.48
CA ASP A 223 0.56 -12.20 4.97
C ASP A 223 1.50 -12.46 6.16
N ILE A 224 1.50 -11.57 7.16
CA ILE A 224 2.38 -11.64 8.34
C ILE A 224 2.22 -12.94 9.15
N ALA A 225 1.07 -13.58 9.08
CA ALA A 225 0.82 -14.88 9.71
C ALA A 225 1.70 -16.02 9.15
N GLU A 226 2.25 -15.85 7.94
CA GLU A 226 3.17 -16.80 7.31
C GLU A 226 4.65 -16.57 7.72
N ALA A 227 4.92 -15.56 8.56
CA ALA A 227 6.27 -15.27 9.01
C ALA A 227 6.82 -16.41 9.87
N PRO A 228 8.00 -16.99 9.53
CA PRO A 228 8.60 -18.06 10.32
C PRO A 228 9.01 -17.58 11.72
N PRO A 229 9.12 -18.46 12.72
CA PRO A 229 9.40 -18.09 14.11
C PRO A 229 10.67 -17.28 14.32
N SER A 230 11.74 -17.54 13.55
CA SER A 230 12.99 -16.78 13.58
C SER A 230 12.77 -15.32 13.19
N LEU A 231 11.97 -15.10 12.14
CA LEU A 231 11.61 -13.78 11.66
C LEU A 231 10.74 -13.02 12.67
N GLN A 232 9.79 -13.71 13.31
CA GLN A 232 8.92 -13.08 14.32
C GLN A 232 9.74 -12.46 15.48
N ILE A 233 10.83 -13.12 15.90
CA ILE A 233 11.74 -12.60 16.94
C ILE A 233 12.47 -11.33 16.47
N LYS A 234 12.95 -11.34 15.23
CA LYS A 234 13.65 -10.17 14.65
C LYS A 234 12.70 -8.99 14.43
N LEU A 235 11.47 -9.26 13.95
CA LEU A 235 10.42 -8.24 13.79
C LEU A 235 10.05 -7.59 15.12
N LEU A 236 9.92 -8.38 16.19
CA LEU A 236 9.65 -7.86 17.52
C LEU A 236 10.71 -6.84 17.96
N ARG A 237 12.00 -7.15 17.76
CA ARG A 237 13.10 -6.22 18.06
C ARG A 237 13.01 -4.92 17.27
N VAL A 238 12.74 -5.00 15.95
CA VAL A 238 12.58 -3.80 15.12
C VAL A 238 11.44 -2.93 15.62
N LEU A 239 10.30 -3.54 15.99
CA LEU A 239 9.13 -2.83 16.48
C LEU A 239 9.34 -2.20 17.88
N GLN A 240 10.22 -2.76 18.70
CA GLN A 240 10.50 -2.29 20.07
C GLN A 240 11.64 -1.29 20.11
N GLU A 241 12.75 -1.62 19.45
CA GLU A 241 14.03 -0.93 19.58
C GLU A 241 14.30 0.02 18.41
N GLN A 242 13.53 -0.10 17.30
CA GLN A 242 13.76 0.62 16.05
C GLN A 242 15.19 0.39 15.50
N GLU A 243 15.69 -0.83 15.68
CA GLU A 243 17.01 -1.23 15.23
C GLU A 243 16.94 -2.51 14.40
N ILE A 244 17.78 -2.56 13.38
CA ILE A 244 17.98 -3.75 12.53
C ILE A 244 19.42 -4.21 12.65
N ARG A 245 19.63 -5.54 12.48
CA ARG A 245 20.95 -6.13 12.41
C ARG A 245 21.06 -6.94 11.11
N PRO A 246 21.90 -6.52 10.15
CA PRO A 246 22.14 -7.28 8.94
C PRO A 246 22.69 -8.68 9.23
N ILE A 247 22.32 -9.66 8.41
CA ILE A 247 22.80 -11.04 8.57
C ILE A 247 24.34 -11.06 8.44
N GLY A 248 25.00 -11.74 9.37
CA GLY A 248 26.47 -11.82 9.44
C GLY A 248 27.16 -10.57 9.98
N SER A 249 26.42 -9.55 10.44
CA SER A 249 26.97 -8.35 11.05
C SER A 249 26.74 -8.32 12.56
N ASP A 250 27.70 -7.75 13.30
CA ASP A 250 27.54 -7.46 14.73
C ASP A 250 27.07 -6.01 14.99
N ILE A 251 27.00 -5.21 13.94
CA ILE A 251 26.61 -3.80 14.03
C ILE A 251 25.11 -3.66 13.86
N THR A 252 24.45 -3.00 14.82
CA THR A 252 23.05 -2.59 14.73
C THR A 252 22.94 -1.25 14.01
N GLN A 253 21.86 -1.08 13.25
CA GLN A 253 21.51 0.16 12.55
C GLN A 253 20.16 0.64 13.01
N LYS A 254 20.05 1.89 13.45
CA LYS A 254 18.77 2.52 13.77
C LYS A 254 17.96 2.79 12.50
N VAL A 255 16.67 2.56 12.57
CA VAL A 255 15.71 2.82 11.49
C VAL A 255 14.44 3.44 12.08
N ASP A 256 13.92 4.46 11.41
CA ASP A 256 12.67 5.09 11.77
C ASP A 256 11.62 4.73 10.70
N VAL A 257 10.90 3.63 10.92
CA VAL A 257 9.99 3.07 9.92
C VAL A 257 8.60 2.89 10.51
N ARG A 258 7.58 3.44 9.83
CA ARG A 258 6.19 3.12 10.13
C ARG A 258 5.85 1.74 9.60
N VAL A 259 5.23 0.89 10.44
CA VAL A 259 4.91 -0.48 10.06
C VAL A 259 3.41 -0.64 9.84
N ILE A 260 3.03 -1.22 8.70
CA ILE A 260 1.69 -1.67 8.38
C ILE A 260 1.77 -3.17 8.12
N VAL A 261 0.93 -3.95 8.77
CA VAL A 261 0.87 -5.40 8.56
C VAL A 261 -0.48 -5.83 8.04
N ALA A 262 -0.53 -6.88 7.23
CA ALA A 262 -1.77 -7.44 6.74
C ALA A 262 -1.76 -8.97 6.84
N THR A 263 -2.94 -9.57 7.00
CA THR A 263 -3.13 -11.01 6.96
C THR A 263 -4.58 -11.37 6.64
N ASN A 264 -4.79 -12.58 6.14
CA ASN A 264 -6.10 -13.22 5.99
C ASN A 264 -6.39 -14.26 7.08
N LYS A 265 -5.42 -14.55 7.97
CA LYS A 265 -5.58 -15.49 9.10
C LYS A 265 -5.92 -14.76 10.39
N ASP A 266 -6.69 -15.41 11.24
CA ASP A 266 -6.98 -14.93 12.59
C ASP A 266 -5.74 -15.12 13.47
N LEU A 267 -4.97 -14.05 13.70
CA LEU A 267 -3.75 -14.12 14.49
C LEU A 267 -3.98 -14.57 15.93
N ALA A 268 -5.15 -14.32 16.53
CA ALA A 268 -5.44 -14.79 17.87
C ALA A 268 -5.51 -16.33 17.93
N LYS A 269 -6.05 -16.95 16.87
CA LYS A 269 -6.02 -18.41 16.72
C LYS A 269 -4.61 -18.92 16.46
N GLU A 270 -3.84 -18.25 15.60
CA GLU A 270 -2.45 -18.63 15.33
C GLU A 270 -1.58 -18.58 16.60
N VAL A 271 -1.84 -17.63 17.51
CA VAL A 271 -1.20 -17.55 18.83
C VAL A 271 -1.62 -18.74 19.71
N GLN A 272 -2.93 -19.04 19.79
CA GLN A 272 -3.43 -20.18 20.58
C GLN A 272 -2.87 -21.54 20.11
N GLU A 273 -2.62 -21.66 18.81
CA GLU A 273 -2.06 -22.86 18.19
C GLU A 273 -0.51 -22.87 18.19
N GLY A 274 0.14 -21.86 18.78
CA GLY A 274 1.59 -21.76 18.93
C GLY A 274 2.35 -21.46 17.64
N ARG A 275 1.69 -21.07 16.55
CA ARG A 275 2.32 -20.70 15.28
C ARG A 275 2.74 -19.23 15.22
N PHE A 276 2.14 -18.38 16.03
CA PHE A 276 2.47 -16.96 16.12
C PHE A 276 2.77 -16.57 17.57
N ARG A 277 3.79 -15.75 17.77
CA ARG A 277 4.20 -15.33 19.12
C ARG A 277 3.22 -14.30 19.69
N GLU A 278 2.86 -14.48 20.94
CA GLU A 278 1.95 -13.60 21.66
C GLU A 278 2.52 -12.18 21.84
N ASP A 279 3.81 -12.05 22.13
CA ASP A 279 4.50 -10.77 22.31
C ASP A 279 4.49 -9.92 21.03
N LEU A 280 4.72 -10.54 19.86
CA LEU A 280 4.63 -9.89 18.57
C LEU A 280 3.18 -9.51 18.24
N PHE A 281 2.22 -10.39 18.53
CA PHE A 281 0.79 -10.12 18.32
C PHE A 281 0.37 -8.81 18.99
N TYR A 282 0.64 -8.63 20.29
CA TYR A 282 0.29 -7.39 20.99
C TYR A 282 1.02 -6.16 20.46
N ARG A 283 2.20 -6.33 19.89
CA ARG A 283 2.98 -5.21 19.33
C ARG A 283 2.48 -4.76 17.96
N ILE A 284 1.90 -5.65 17.15
CA ILE A 284 1.36 -5.30 15.82
C ILE A 284 -0.14 -5.01 15.85
N HIS A 285 -0.90 -5.59 16.78
CA HIS A 285 -2.35 -5.41 16.90
C HIS A 285 -2.72 -4.12 17.65
N VAL A 286 -2.17 -2.98 17.20
CA VAL A 286 -2.39 -1.67 17.85
C VAL A 286 -3.65 -1.01 17.30
N ILE A 287 -3.74 -0.84 15.99
CA ILE A 287 -4.93 -0.28 15.33
C ILE A 287 -5.43 -1.28 14.29
N PRO A 288 -6.49 -2.05 14.60
CA PRO A 288 -7.05 -2.99 13.66
C PRO A 288 -7.99 -2.31 12.67
N ILE A 289 -7.85 -2.65 11.39
CA ILE A 289 -8.76 -2.31 10.30
C ILE A 289 -9.27 -3.61 9.68
N TYR A 290 -10.58 -3.84 9.75
CA TYR A 290 -11.22 -5.05 9.23
C TYR A 290 -11.84 -4.76 7.87
N LEU A 291 -11.33 -5.40 6.81
CA LEU A 291 -11.88 -5.28 5.46
C LEU A 291 -12.99 -6.30 5.26
N PRO A 292 -14.23 -5.85 4.99
CA PRO A 292 -15.33 -6.75 4.74
C PRO A 292 -15.12 -7.53 3.44
N PRO A 293 -15.48 -8.83 3.39
CA PRO A 293 -15.50 -9.59 2.16
C PRO A 293 -16.58 -9.04 1.21
N LEU A 294 -16.43 -9.29 -0.10
CA LEU A 294 -17.30 -8.69 -1.12
C LEU A 294 -18.77 -9.09 -0.96
N ARG A 295 -19.04 -10.31 -0.50
CA ARG A 295 -20.41 -10.80 -0.19
C ARG A 295 -21.13 -9.99 0.90
N GLU A 296 -20.40 -9.28 1.76
CA GLU A 296 -20.96 -8.43 2.81
C GLU A 296 -21.10 -6.95 2.40
N ARG A 297 -20.65 -6.62 1.18
CA ARG A 297 -20.74 -5.27 0.57
C ARG A 297 -21.21 -5.35 -0.89
N LYS A 298 -22.25 -6.15 -1.13
CA LYS A 298 -22.77 -6.39 -2.49
C LYS A 298 -23.18 -5.11 -3.23
N GLU A 299 -23.50 -4.05 -2.49
CA GLU A 299 -23.78 -2.71 -3.03
C GLU A 299 -22.59 -2.11 -3.81
N ASP A 300 -21.36 -2.55 -3.50
CA ASP A 300 -20.16 -2.07 -4.16
C ASP A 300 -19.88 -2.80 -5.48
N ILE A 301 -20.51 -3.97 -5.72
CA ILE A 301 -20.26 -4.81 -6.91
C ILE A 301 -20.53 -4.04 -8.20
N PRO A 302 -21.67 -3.31 -8.37
CA PRO A 302 -21.92 -2.58 -9.60
C PRO A 302 -20.87 -1.49 -9.89
N LEU A 303 -20.41 -0.79 -8.83
CA LEU A 303 -19.39 0.26 -8.96
C LEU A 303 -18.01 -0.32 -9.33
N LEU A 304 -17.64 -1.42 -8.67
CA LEU A 304 -16.39 -2.13 -8.96
C LEU A 304 -16.42 -2.71 -10.38
N ALA A 305 -17.55 -3.30 -10.78
CA ALA A 305 -17.73 -3.85 -12.12
C ALA A 305 -17.58 -2.78 -13.21
N ASP A 306 -18.22 -1.63 -13.02
CA ASP A 306 -18.12 -0.50 -13.96
C ASP A 306 -16.71 0.08 -14.02
N TYR A 307 -16.04 0.19 -12.86
CA TYR A 307 -14.65 0.63 -12.78
C TYR A 307 -13.70 -0.30 -13.55
N PHE A 308 -13.79 -1.62 -13.34
CA PHE A 308 -12.95 -2.59 -14.04
C PHE A 308 -13.29 -2.67 -15.53
N LEU A 309 -14.57 -2.60 -15.88
CA LEU A 309 -15.00 -2.54 -17.27
C LEU A 309 -14.32 -1.37 -18.01
N LYS A 310 -14.38 -0.16 -17.46
CA LYS A 310 -13.75 1.03 -18.05
C LYS A 310 -12.23 0.85 -18.15
N LYS A 311 -11.59 0.39 -17.08
CA LYS A 311 -10.15 0.15 -17.02
C LYS A 311 -9.68 -0.77 -18.14
N TYR A 312 -10.31 -1.94 -18.29
CA TYR A 312 -9.87 -2.94 -19.25
C TYR A 312 -10.36 -2.66 -20.69
N SER A 313 -11.53 -2.03 -20.87
CA SER A 313 -11.99 -1.62 -22.20
C SER A 313 -11.05 -0.58 -22.82
N GLN A 314 -10.58 0.39 -22.02
CA GLN A 314 -9.60 1.37 -22.46
C GLN A 314 -8.24 0.72 -22.75
N GLY A 315 -7.77 -0.15 -21.86
CA GLY A 315 -6.48 -0.84 -22.01
C GLY A 315 -6.38 -1.75 -23.25
N LEU A 316 -7.51 -2.36 -23.64
CA LEU A 316 -7.61 -3.26 -24.80
C LEU A 316 -8.14 -2.57 -26.06
N ASN A 317 -8.40 -1.26 -26.04
CA ASN A 317 -9.05 -0.51 -27.14
C ASN A 317 -10.35 -1.16 -27.63
N LYS A 318 -11.12 -1.80 -26.74
CA LYS A 318 -12.40 -2.41 -27.07
C LYS A 318 -13.55 -1.46 -26.74
N LYS A 319 -14.49 -1.33 -27.65
CA LYS A 319 -15.73 -0.55 -27.45
C LYS A 319 -16.79 -1.42 -26.77
N ILE A 320 -16.68 -1.56 -25.44
CA ILE A 320 -17.69 -2.22 -24.63
C ILE A 320 -18.45 -1.12 -23.86
N GLU A 321 -19.75 -1.05 -24.10
CA GLU A 321 -20.62 0.03 -23.61
C GLU A 321 -21.13 -0.24 -22.20
N GLY A 322 -21.20 -1.53 -21.79
CA GLY A 322 -21.73 -1.86 -20.48
C GLY A 322 -21.85 -3.35 -20.19
N ILE A 323 -22.46 -3.62 -19.05
CA ILE A 323 -22.81 -4.96 -18.56
C ILE A 323 -24.34 -5.05 -18.53
N SER A 324 -24.91 -6.13 -19.08
CA SER A 324 -26.35 -6.33 -19.09
C SER A 324 -26.93 -6.45 -17.67
N ALA A 325 -28.18 -6.06 -17.47
CA ALA A 325 -28.87 -6.17 -16.18
C ALA A 325 -28.91 -7.61 -15.65
N GLU A 326 -28.98 -8.59 -16.54
CA GLU A 326 -28.98 -10.03 -16.19
C GLU A 326 -27.58 -10.46 -15.71
N ALA A 327 -26.52 -10.04 -16.39
CA ALA A 327 -25.15 -10.30 -15.99
C ALA A 327 -24.85 -9.64 -14.64
N MET A 328 -25.28 -8.40 -14.44
CA MET A 328 -25.14 -7.71 -13.16
C MET A 328 -25.88 -8.43 -12.03
N ARG A 329 -27.10 -8.91 -12.28
CA ARG A 329 -27.86 -9.69 -11.29
C ARG A 329 -27.14 -10.98 -10.92
N LYS A 330 -26.58 -11.70 -11.90
CA LYS A 330 -25.78 -12.90 -11.69
C LYS A 330 -24.56 -12.61 -10.79
N MET A 331 -23.84 -11.51 -11.05
CA MET A 331 -22.71 -11.08 -10.22
C MET A 331 -23.11 -10.72 -8.79
N MET A 332 -24.27 -10.09 -8.58
CA MET A 332 -24.75 -9.73 -7.24
C MET A 332 -25.21 -10.95 -6.42
N LEU A 333 -25.63 -12.03 -7.06
CA LEU A 333 -26.05 -13.27 -6.39
C LEU A 333 -24.85 -14.12 -5.98
N TYR A 334 -23.72 -14.00 -6.65
CA TYR A 334 -22.53 -14.79 -6.39
C TYR A 334 -21.80 -14.34 -5.11
N ASP A 335 -21.15 -15.25 -4.38
CA ASP A 335 -20.53 -14.96 -3.07
C ASP A 335 -19.09 -14.47 -3.15
N TRP A 336 -18.47 -14.54 -4.31
CA TRP A 336 -17.12 -14.04 -4.58
C TRP A 336 -16.06 -14.56 -3.57
N PRO A 337 -15.75 -15.85 -3.53
CA PRO A 337 -14.75 -16.39 -2.60
C PRO A 337 -13.35 -15.76 -2.78
N GLY A 338 -13.00 -15.34 -3.99
CA GLY A 338 -11.77 -14.57 -4.27
C GLY A 338 -11.95 -13.06 -4.18
N ASN A 339 -13.10 -12.58 -3.66
CA ASN A 339 -13.42 -11.17 -3.42
C ASN A 339 -13.22 -10.28 -4.65
N VAL A 340 -12.64 -9.07 -4.46
CA VAL A 340 -12.45 -8.08 -5.53
C VAL A 340 -11.46 -8.58 -6.59
N ARG A 341 -10.45 -9.37 -6.21
CA ARG A 341 -9.49 -9.95 -7.16
C ARG A 341 -10.17 -10.91 -8.14
N GLU A 342 -11.10 -11.72 -7.65
CA GLU A 342 -11.88 -12.61 -8.51
C GLU A 342 -12.81 -11.82 -9.43
N LEU A 343 -13.52 -10.82 -8.91
CA LEU A 343 -14.37 -9.93 -9.69
C LEU A 343 -13.57 -9.23 -10.81
N GLU A 344 -12.42 -8.67 -10.47
CA GLU A 344 -11.51 -8.02 -11.43
C GLU A 344 -11.11 -8.99 -12.55
N ASN A 345 -10.60 -10.18 -12.20
CA ASN A 345 -10.18 -11.19 -13.18
C ASN A 345 -11.33 -11.64 -14.08
N LYS A 346 -12.55 -11.80 -13.52
CA LYS A 346 -13.72 -12.21 -14.31
C LYS A 346 -14.15 -11.13 -15.31
N ILE A 347 -14.11 -9.87 -14.91
CA ILE A 347 -14.41 -8.75 -15.80
C ILE A 347 -13.33 -8.60 -16.85
N GLU A 348 -12.06 -8.69 -16.49
CA GLU A 348 -10.94 -8.67 -17.43
C GLU A 348 -11.10 -9.75 -18.51
N CYS A 349 -11.39 -10.98 -18.10
CA CYS A 349 -11.64 -12.10 -19.00
C CYS A 349 -12.86 -11.83 -19.89
N ALA A 350 -13.96 -11.34 -19.33
CA ALA A 350 -15.15 -11.01 -20.08
C ALA A 350 -14.88 -9.93 -21.13
N VAL A 351 -14.17 -8.86 -20.77
CA VAL A 351 -13.77 -7.81 -21.70
C VAL A 351 -12.85 -8.36 -22.80
N ALA A 352 -11.89 -9.23 -22.43
CA ALA A 352 -10.96 -9.81 -23.40
C ALA A 352 -11.66 -10.72 -24.44
N LEU A 353 -12.65 -11.51 -24.01
CA LEU A 353 -13.31 -12.52 -24.86
C LEU A 353 -14.59 -12.02 -25.51
N CYS A 354 -15.28 -11.02 -24.96
CA CYS A 354 -16.52 -10.51 -25.50
C CYS A 354 -16.34 -9.92 -26.91
N LYS A 355 -17.23 -10.33 -27.81
CA LYS A 355 -17.29 -9.84 -29.20
C LYS A 355 -18.41 -8.81 -29.42
N LYS A 356 -19.27 -8.63 -28.43
CA LYS A 356 -20.42 -7.73 -28.47
C LYS A 356 -20.13 -6.45 -27.69
N PRO A 357 -20.85 -5.36 -27.91
CA PRO A 357 -20.65 -4.13 -27.14
C PRO A 357 -21.17 -4.20 -25.70
N ILE A 358 -21.92 -5.24 -25.33
CA ILE A 358 -22.49 -5.45 -23.99
C ILE A 358 -22.09 -6.83 -23.48
N ILE A 359 -21.58 -6.88 -22.26
CA ILE A 359 -21.26 -8.13 -21.55
C ILE A 359 -22.56 -8.79 -21.08
N THR A 360 -22.76 -10.05 -21.46
CA THR A 360 -23.93 -10.88 -21.12
C THR A 360 -23.59 -11.90 -20.03
N PRO A 361 -24.56 -12.59 -19.41
CA PRO A 361 -24.29 -13.64 -18.41
C PRO A 361 -23.39 -14.78 -18.91
N GLU A 362 -23.38 -15.02 -20.22
CA GLU A 362 -22.57 -16.05 -20.87
C GLU A 362 -21.09 -15.68 -20.93
N ASP A 363 -20.79 -14.38 -21.00
CA ASP A 363 -19.41 -13.86 -21.03
C ASP A 363 -18.77 -13.87 -19.62
N ILE A 364 -19.59 -13.99 -18.56
CA ILE A 364 -19.11 -14.01 -17.17
C ILE A 364 -19.01 -15.47 -16.70
N PHE A 365 -17.81 -16.02 -16.83
CA PHE A 365 -17.48 -17.36 -16.36
C PHE A 365 -17.31 -17.36 -14.83
N LEU A 366 -18.42 -17.28 -14.10
CA LEU A 366 -18.40 -17.63 -12.68
C LEU A 366 -18.14 -19.12 -12.62
N ALA A 367 -17.30 -19.58 -11.70
CA ALA A 367 -17.23 -20.99 -11.40
C ALA A 367 -18.68 -21.41 -11.20
N ALA A 368 -19.18 -22.32 -12.05
CA ALA A 368 -20.43 -22.94 -11.75
C ALA A 368 -20.31 -23.29 -10.26
N ASP A 369 -21.28 -22.84 -9.47
CA ASP A 369 -21.51 -23.50 -8.20
C ASP A 369 -21.62 -24.97 -8.59
N ASN A 370 -20.52 -25.72 -8.45
CA ASN A 370 -20.51 -27.18 -8.40
C ASN A 370 -21.02 -27.63 -7.03
N ARG A 371 -21.67 -26.75 -6.31
CA ARG A 371 -22.97 -27.07 -5.80
C ARG A 371 -23.93 -27.12 -7.01
N GLU A 372 -23.88 -28.22 -7.83
CA GLU A 372 -25.10 -28.98 -7.87
C GLU A 372 -25.55 -28.88 -6.42
N GLU A 373 -26.51 -28.00 -6.16
CA GLU A 373 -27.46 -28.28 -5.13
C GLU A 373 -27.92 -29.68 -5.53
N GLN A 374 -27.23 -30.70 -5.02
CA GLN A 374 -27.91 -31.91 -4.68
C GLN A 374 -28.98 -31.35 -3.78
N ILE A 375 -30.13 -31.06 -4.41
CA ILE A 375 -31.38 -30.83 -3.68
C ILE A 375 -31.43 -32.07 -2.86
N LYS A 376 -30.87 -32.01 -1.61
CA LYS A 376 -30.89 -33.11 -0.65
C LYS A 376 -32.33 -33.47 -0.58
N ALA A 377 -32.64 -34.78 -0.62
CA ALA A 377 -33.99 -35.24 -0.44
C ALA A 377 -34.59 -34.45 0.72
N LEU A 378 -35.80 -33.96 0.58
CA LEU A 378 -36.43 -33.06 1.55
C LEU A 378 -36.27 -33.59 3.01
N GLU A 379 -36.26 -34.90 3.16
CA GLU A 379 -35.97 -35.56 4.44
C GLU A 379 -34.54 -35.33 4.95
N GLU A 380 -33.51 -35.37 4.09
CA GLU A 380 -32.13 -35.14 4.50
C GLU A 380 -31.88 -33.67 4.87
N ALA A 381 -32.43 -32.75 4.09
CA ALA A 381 -32.34 -31.31 4.39
C ALA A 381 -33.04 -30.96 5.71
N ARG A 382 -34.20 -31.60 5.97
CA ARG A 382 -34.94 -31.46 7.22
C ARG A 382 -34.15 -32.05 8.42
N LEU A 383 -33.53 -33.21 8.27
CA LEU A 383 -32.75 -33.86 9.31
C LEU A 383 -31.51 -33.00 9.70
N GLU A 384 -30.84 -32.44 8.73
CA GLU A 384 -29.68 -31.54 8.95
C GLU A 384 -30.11 -30.25 9.67
N PHE A 385 -31.16 -29.60 9.19
CA PHE A 385 -31.72 -28.41 9.84
C PHE A 385 -32.18 -28.69 11.28
N GLU A 386 -32.90 -29.76 11.52
CA GLU A 386 -33.34 -30.17 12.88
C GLU A 386 -32.14 -30.40 13.81
N LYS A 387 -31.08 -31.05 13.32
CA LYS A 387 -29.85 -31.31 14.08
C LYS A 387 -29.11 -30.01 14.42
N GLU A 388 -28.90 -29.15 13.45
CA GLU A 388 -28.21 -27.89 13.66
C GLU A 388 -28.98 -26.95 14.59
N TYR A 389 -30.29 -26.86 14.42
CA TYR A 389 -31.18 -26.11 15.30
C TYR A 389 -31.08 -26.59 16.76
N LEU A 390 -31.07 -27.91 17.00
CA LEU A 390 -30.95 -28.49 18.32
C LEU A 390 -29.58 -28.18 18.95
N ILE A 391 -28.51 -28.26 18.21
CA ILE A 391 -27.15 -27.91 18.65
C ILE A 391 -27.10 -26.45 19.08
N ASN A 392 -27.60 -25.54 18.25
CA ASN A 392 -27.63 -24.09 18.54
C ASN A 392 -28.52 -23.82 19.78
N LEU A 393 -29.65 -24.45 19.86
CA LEU A 393 -30.57 -24.34 21.01
C LEU A 393 -29.90 -24.80 22.34
N LEU A 394 -29.13 -25.86 22.31
CA LEU A 394 -28.40 -26.37 23.47
C LEU A 394 -27.23 -25.47 23.84
N LYS A 395 -26.49 -24.94 22.85
CA LYS A 395 -25.42 -23.95 23.09
C LYS A 395 -25.95 -22.71 23.80
N ILE A 396 -27.01 -22.08 23.28
CA ILE A 396 -27.63 -20.88 23.88
C ILE A 396 -28.09 -21.16 25.34
N ASN A 397 -28.62 -22.35 25.61
CA ASN A 397 -29.12 -22.72 26.93
C ASN A 397 -28.09 -23.47 27.80
N LYS A 398 -26.78 -23.45 27.45
CA LYS A 398 -25.70 -24.09 28.20
C LYS A 398 -26.00 -25.53 28.58
N GLY A 399 -26.52 -26.30 27.66
CA GLY A 399 -26.88 -27.72 27.86
C GLY A 399 -28.14 -27.98 28.70
N HIS A 400 -28.85 -26.93 29.17
CA HIS A 400 -30.07 -27.11 29.98
C HIS A 400 -31.29 -27.46 29.12
N VAL A 401 -31.56 -28.75 28.95
CA VAL A 401 -32.65 -29.29 28.11
C VAL A 401 -34.03 -28.73 28.46
N ALA A 402 -34.33 -28.49 29.74
CA ALA A 402 -35.62 -27.95 30.17
C ALA A 402 -35.82 -26.47 29.75
N ARG A 403 -34.76 -25.68 29.69
CA ARG A 403 -34.80 -24.30 29.18
C ARG A 403 -34.90 -24.30 27.66
N ALA A 404 -34.12 -25.14 27.00
CA ALA A 404 -34.14 -25.38 25.59
C ALA A 404 -35.53 -25.75 25.05
N ALA A 405 -36.23 -26.69 25.74
CA ALA A 405 -37.59 -27.11 25.41
C ALA A 405 -38.59 -25.94 25.48
N ARG A 406 -38.52 -25.12 26.55
CA ARG A 406 -39.39 -23.94 26.67
C ARG A 406 -39.12 -22.92 25.55
N MET A 407 -37.85 -22.69 25.21
CA MET A 407 -37.46 -21.77 24.14
C MET A 407 -37.92 -22.27 22.77
N ALA A 408 -37.88 -23.57 22.53
CA ALA A 408 -38.38 -24.20 21.30
C ALA A 408 -39.90 -24.39 21.26
N LYS A 409 -40.61 -23.95 22.28
CA LYS A 409 -42.07 -24.19 22.44
C LYS A 409 -42.47 -25.66 22.22
N ARG A 410 -41.66 -26.58 22.73
CA ARG A 410 -41.87 -28.03 22.66
C ARG A 410 -41.91 -28.64 24.07
N GLN A 411 -42.52 -29.81 24.17
CA GLN A 411 -42.48 -30.58 25.43
C GLN A 411 -41.06 -31.11 25.67
N ARG A 412 -40.69 -31.25 26.94
CA ARG A 412 -39.36 -31.74 27.35
C ARG A 412 -39.08 -33.16 26.83
N SER A 413 -40.09 -34.02 26.82
CA SER A 413 -40.04 -35.37 26.25
C SER A 413 -39.65 -35.38 24.78
N ASP A 414 -40.27 -34.48 23.97
CA ASP A 414 -40.03 -34.40 22.55
C ASP A 414 -38.60 -33.96 22.27
N LEU A 415 -38.09 -33.03 23.06
CA LEU A 415 -36.71 -32.57 22.89
C LEU A 415 -35.69 -33.63 23.26
N TYR A 416 -35.96 -34.42 24.31
CA TYR A 416 -35.13 -35.58 24.66
C TYR A 416 -35.14 -36.65 23.57
N TYR A 417 -36.29 -36.91 22.96
CA TYR A 417 -36.42 -37.85 21.84
C TYR A 417 -35.55 -37.38 20.66
N LEU A 418 -35.63 -36.13 20.30
CA LEU A 418 -34.83 -35.55 19.19
C LEU A 418 -33.35 -35.57 19.51
N ILE A 419 -32.94 -35.20 20.71
CA ILE A 419 -31.53 -35.22 21.16
C ILE A 419 -30.98 -36.64 21.06
N LYS A 420 -31.75 -37.63 21.46
CA LYS A 420 -31.38 -39.06 21.35
C LYS A 420 -31.35 -39.54 19.89
N LYS A 421 -32.33 -39.13 19.08
CA LYS A 421 -32.42 -39.46 17.65
C LYS A 421 -31.17 -38.99 16.89
N TYR A 422 -30.65 -37.78 17.21
CA TYR A 422 -29.49 -37.20 16.55
C TYR A 422 -28.16 -37.47 17.26
N ASN A 423 -28.17 -38.32 18.30
CA ASN A 423 -26.98 -38.68 19.06
C ASN A 423 -26.20 -37.48 19.64
N ILE A 424 -26.93 -36.47 20.11
CA ILE A 424 -26.36 -35.23 20.67
C ILE A 424 -26.24 -35.41 22.19
N ASN A 425 -25.06 -35.10 22.73
CA ASN A 425 -24.87 -35.13 24.20
C ASN A 425 -25.00 -33.70 24.76
N PRO A 426 -26.06 -33.40 25.56
CA PRO A 426 -26.24 -32.04 26.12
C PRO A 426 -25.12 -31.59 27.07
N ALA A 427 -24.32 -32.55 27.59
CA ALA A 427 -23.21 -32.21 28.49
C ALA A 427 -22.06 -31.49 27.75
N ASP A 428 -21.93 -31.71 26.45
CA ASP A 428 -20.88 -31.08 25.61
C ASP A 428 -21.11 -29.59 25.38
N TYR A 429 -22.26 -29.09 25.82
CA TYR A 429 -22.66 -27.66 25.62
C TYR A 429 -22.91 -26.93 26.96
N ARG A 430 -22.36 -27.46 28.07
CA ARG A 430 -22.44 -26.86 29.40
C ARG A 430 -21.41 -25.73 29.63
#